data_e6200ad5aacdf9f001e751126ec454a4
#
_entry.id   e6200ad5aacdf9f001e751126ec454a4
#
_cell.length_a   1.000
_cell.length_b   1.000
_cell.length_c   1.000
_cell.angle_alpha   90.00
_cell.angle_beta   90.00
_cell.angle_gamma   90.00
#
_symmetry.space_group_name_H-M   'P 1'
#
loop_
_entity.id
_entity.type
_entity.pdbx_description
1 polymer ?
#
loop_
_entity_poly.entity_id
_entity_poly.type
_entity_poly.pdbx_seq_one_letter_code
_entity_poly.pdbx_strand_id
1 'polypeptide(L)'
;MRRWWAGLLGFLLPVTFVLVAGSAGPDERERFLPRDEALAMRRYTAAADVYRTCKDSVVCLGFRRQDPDKPNTYHTEQASGVVLGAAGYLLTNAHMLRHGGSGKAGFSDGREYPVRVVAVDESRDLAVLRLEPEAGGALPRLVPIQLGHSRDLVVGEQVVTLGNPFGIGLTVSMGIISGLHRDTKTDFAFLSDMIQTDASTSPGSSGGPLLNVLGELVGLNTTKKIEAENVALAIPVDRLREALPEMLAPEGRNGFVLGAAVTSDAPATVTEVATGSPAEAAGVRAGDVLAAVGSAEIGNGIDFCLALMEARPGQMLSLRLRRDGRPVEASVTLAAVEPRAADTVEGPAGGLWREFYPGAWDWLPDFGPLKPATVDRAETFDLGPYRGKDKFALRFTGYVDVPADGIYGFSVLSDDGSRLWIGDRLVVDNDGAHASAEKRGFIPLKAGKHAITVAYFEGVGGEELRVAWEGPGLAKQAIPASALWSADGR
;
A
#
# COMPACT_ATOMS: atom_id res chain seq x y z
N MET A 1 -23.47 -7.70 65.50
CA MET A 1 -22.16 -7.31 66.08
C MET A 1 -21.12 -7.18 64.92
N ARG A 2 -20.59 -5.94 64.80
CA ARG A 2 -19.35 -5.49 64.06
C ARG A 2 -18.95 -6.25 62.80
N ARG A 3 -19.24 -5.73 61.61
CA ARG A 3 -18.54 -4.81 60.65
C ARG A 3 -17.01 -4.92 60.68
N TRP A 4 -16.40 -5.40 59.55
CA TRP A 4 -15.13 -4.94 59.05
C TRP A 4 -15.18 -4.90 57.52
N TRP A 5 -15.17 -3.67 57.00
CA TRP A 5 -14.85 -3.32 55.60
C TRP A 5 -13.35 -3.09 55.55
N ALA A 6 -12.67 -3.71 54.64
CA ALA A 6 -11.34 -3.29 54.25
C ALA A 6 -11.36 -3.02 52.73
N GLY A 7 -11.30 -1.73 52.40
CA GLY A 7 -11.19 -1.26 51.03
C GLY A 7 -9.81 -1.55 50.47
N LEU A 8 -9.77 -2.15 49.28
CA LEU A 8 -8.58 -2.15 48.42
C LEU A 8 -8.64 -0.89 47.57
N LEU A 9 -7.87 0.11 47.95
CA LEU A 9 -7.46 1.22 47.10
C LEU A 9 -6.48 0.67 46.05
N GLY A 10 -7.00 0.48 44.85
CA GLY A 10 -6.15 0.25 43.67
C GLY A 10 -5.37 1.52 43.33
N PHE A 11 -4.08 1.51 43.60
CA PHE A 11 -3.14 2.51 43.08
C PHE A 11 -3.02 2.32 41.58
N LEU A 12 -3.72 3.14 40.79
CA LEU A 12 -3.40 3.40 39.38
C LEU A 12 -2.12 4.24 39.35
N LEU A 13 -0.99 3.58 39.21
CA LEU A 13 0.24 4.24 38.80
C LEU A 13 0.08 4.66 37.34
N PRO A 14 0.30 5.93 36.98
CA PRO A 14 0.43 6.32 35.59
C PRO A 14 1.64 5.58 35.04
N VAL A 15 1.45 4.77 34.01
CA VAL A 15 2.55 4.23 33.22
C VAL A 15 3.14 5.43 32.48
N THR A 16 4.08 6.09 33.14
CA THR A 16 4.99 7.02 32.50
C THR A 16 5.89 6.17 31.62
N PHE A 17 5.80 6.36 30.31
CA PHE A 17 6.76 5.82 29.36
C PHE A 17 8.14 6.39 29.74
N VAL A 18 8.88 5.65 30.50
CA VAL A 18 10.32 5.80 30.56
C VAL A 18 10.85 5.02 29.36
N LEU A 19 10.97 5.69 28.21
CA LEU A 19 11.98 5.35 27.24
C LEU A 19 13.30 5.40 28.01
N VAL A 20 13.78 4.25 28.41
CA VAL A 20 15.18 4.12 28.79
C VAL A 20 15.97 4.27 27.50
N ALA A 21 16.11 5.52 27.07
CA ALA A 21 17.21 5.92 26.25
C ALA A 21 18.47 5.83 27.15
N GLY A 22 18.88 4.60 27.42
CA GLY A 22 20.25 4.36 27.81
C GLY A 22 21.08 4.78 26.63
N SER A 23 21.66 5.97 26.70
CA SER A 23 22.79 6.36 25.87
C SER A 23 23.96 5.45 26.22
N ALA A 24 23.89 4.20 25.79
CA ALA A 24 25.06 3.35 25.67
C ALA A 24 25.90 4.00 24.57
N GLY A 25 26.99 4.65 24.97
CA GLY A 25 27.99 5.14 24.04
C GLY A 25 28.47 4.04 23.13
N PRO A 26 29.07 4.36 21.97
CA PRO A 26 29.53 3.38 20.99
C PRO A 26 30.39 2.24 21.58
N ASP A 27 30.97 2.45 22.74
CA ASP A 27 31.89 1.54 23.41
C ASP A 27 31.22 0.39 24.20
N GLU A 28 29.92 0.50 24.57
CA GLU A 28 29.24 -0.59 25.26
C GLU A 28 28.66 -1.65 24.30
N ARG A 29 28.40 -1.27 23.04
CA ARG A 29 27.91 -2.21 22.01
C ARG A 29 28.99 -3.16 21.51
N GLU A 30 30.27 -2.76 21.56
CA GLU A 30 31.40 -3.59 21.20
C GLU A 30 31.78 -4.63 22.28
N ARG A 31 31.35 -4.44 23.53
CA ARG A 31 31.70 -5.35 24.66
C ARG A 31 31.11 -6.76 24.57
N PHE A 32 30.13 -6.98 23.69
CA PHE A 32 29.57 -8.32 23.49
C PHE A 32 30.19 -9.10 22.34
N LEU A 33 31.14 -8.53 21.61
CA LEU A 33 31.90 -9.29 20.63
C LEU A 33 32.93 -10.15 21.37
N PRO A 34 33.02 -11.45 21.03
CA PRO A 34 34.09 -12.30 21.59
C PRO A 34 35.45 -11.72 21.24
N ARG A 35 36.37 -11.66 22.21
CA ARG A 35 37.74 -11.16 22.01
C ARG A 35 38.56 -11.96 21.01
N ASP A 36 38.10 -13.15 20.65
CA ASP A 36 38.68 -14.04 19.67
C ASP A 36 37.76 -14.12 18.45
N GLU A 37 38.19 -13.58 17.33
CA GLU A 37 37.46 -13.53 16.06
C GLU A 37 37.08 -14.93 15.55
N ALA A 38 37.93 -15.94 15.77
CA ALA A 38 37.68 -17.33 15.42
C ALA A 38 36.56 -17.97 16.28
N LEU A 39 36.47 -17.62 17.56
CA LEU A 39 35.38 -18.02 18.45
C LEU A 39 34.08 -17.26 18.13
N ALA A 40 34.16 -15.99 17.71
CA ALA A 40 33.03 -15.23 17.21
C ALA A 40 32.41 -15.92 15.99
N MET A 41 33.23 -16.27 15.00
CA MET A 41 32.76 -16.94 13.77
C MET A 41 32.03 -18.25 14.04
N ARG A 42 32.42 -19.01 15.07
CA ARG A 42 31.75 -20.26 15.48
C ARG A 42 30.36 -20.04 16.10
N ARG A 43 30.05 -18.85 16.53
CA ARG A 43 28.73 -18.45 17.11
C ARG A 43 27.81 -17.78 16.10
N TYR A 44 28.32 -17.39 14.93
CA TYR A 44 27.54 -16.82 13.88
C TYR A 44 26.61 -17.87 13.26
N THR A 45 25.32 -17.62 13.37
CA THR A 45 24.26 -18.38 12.69
C THR A 45 23.72 -17.55 11.52
N ALA A 46 23.00 -18.18 10.59
CA ALA A 46 22.32 -17.45 9.52
C ALA A 46 21.43 -16.31 10.09
N ALA A 47 20.71 -16.57 11.19
CA ALA A 47 19.88 -15.52 11.84
C ALA A 47 20.71 -14.34 12.36
N ALA A 48 21.90 -14.58 12.93
CA ALA A 48 22.78 -13.52 13.41
C ALA A 48 23.34 -12.69 12.25
N ASP A 49 23.66 -13.33 11.13
CA ASP A 49 24.15 -12.63 9.94
C ASP A 49 23.05 -11.80 9.27
N VAL A 50 21.87 -12.38 9.07
CA VAL A 50 20.68 -11.68 8.57
C VAL A 50 20.32 -10.48 9.45
N TYR A 51 20.29 -10.65 10.78
CA TYR A 51 20.06 -9.53 11.70
C TYR A 51 21.06 -8.40 11.48
N ARG A 52 22.36 -8.72 11.46
CA ARG A 52 23.44 -7.74 11.30
C ARG A 52 23.32 -6.95 9.99
N THR A 53 22.96 -7.62 8.90
CA THR A 53 22.88 -7.02 7.55
C THR A 53 21.58 -6.27 7.31
N CYS A 54 20.46 -6.74 7.90
CA CYS A 54 19.12 -6.22 7.58
C CYS A 54 18.51 -5.31 8.65
N LYS A 55 19.07 -5.21 9.86
CA LYS A 55 18.49 -4.43 10.98
C LYS A 55 18.21 -2.95 10.62
N ASP A 56 19.05 -2.36 9.77
CA ASP A 56 18.91 -0.95 9.36
C ASP A 56 17.93 -0.75 8.19
N SER A 57 17.44 -1.86 7.62
CA SER A 57 16.35 -1.87 6.62
C SER A 57 14.97 -2.09 7.26
N VAL A 58 14.88 -2.26 8.58
CA VAL A 58 13.65 -2.51 9.33
C VAL A 58 13.39 -1.38 10.30
N VAL A 59 12.15 -0.91 10.35
CA VAL A 59 11.72 0.16 11.24
C VAL A 59 10.63 -0.32 12.20
N CYS A 60 10.64 0.23 13.41
CA CYS A 60 9.57 0.09 14.38
C CYS A 60 8.54 1.19 14.13
N LEU A 61 7.30 0.83 13.83
CA LEU A 61 6.22 1.79 13.61
C LEU A 61 5.35 1.90 14.84
N GLY A 62 4.99 3.13 15.21
CA GLY A 62 4.03 3.43 16.26
C GLY A 62 2.97 4.38 15.75
N PHE A 63 1.70 3.98 15.82
CA PHE A 63 0.54 4.80 15.45
C PHE A 63 -0.24 5.18 16.70
N ARG A 64 -0.28 6.48 16.99
CA ARG A 64 -1.02 7.01 18.14
C ARG A 64 -2.41 7.44 17.70
N ARG A 65 -3.43 6.83 18.28
CA ARG A 65 -4.83 7.19 18.06
C ARG A 65 -5.49 7.63 19.36
N GLN A 66 -6.47 8.50 19.26
CA GLN A 66 -7.33 8.87 20.39
C GLN A 66 -8.41 7.80 20.59
N ASP A 67 -8.70 7.46 21.84
CA ASP A 67 -9.82 6.59 22.17
C ASP A 67 -11.13 7.32 21.85
N PRO A 68 -12.01 6.75 20.99
CA PRO A 68 -13.26 7.42 20.60
C PRO A 68 -14.21 7.65 21.77
N ASP A 69 -14.16 6.80 22.80
CA ASP A 69 -15.07 6.82 23.94
C ASP A 69 -14.50 7.59 25.14
N LYS A 70 -13.19 7.92 25.13
CA LYS A 70 -12.50 8.56 26.23
C LYS A 70 -11.63 9.71 25.74
N PRO A 71 -12.16 10.95 25.72
CA PRO A 71 -11.38 12.15 25.41
C PRO A 71 -10.12 12.21 26.28
N ASN A 72 -8.96 12.50 25.64
CA ASN A 72 -7.61 12.52 26.25
C ASN A 72 -6.98 11.14 26.57
N THR A 73 -7.63 10.04 26.21
CA THR A 73 -6.99 8.72 26.24
C THR A 73 -6.46 8.40 24.84
N TYR A 74 -5.21 7.91 24.77
CA TYR A 74 -4.56 7.55 23.54
C TYR A 74 -4.05 6.11 23.62
N HIS A 75 -4.24 5.37 22.54
CA HIS A 75 -3.65 4.05 22.35
C HIS A 75 -2.53 4.16 21.33
N THR A 76 -1.47 3.39 21.52
CA THR A 76 -0.40 3.27 20.53
C THR A 76 -0.42 1.85 19.99
N GLU A 77 -0.68 1.73 18.70
CA GLU A 77 -0.56 0.46 17.98
C GLU A 77 0.88 0.34 17.48
N GLN A 78 1.49 -0.82 17.75
CA GLN A 78 2.85 -1.12 17.36
C GLN A 78 2.83 -1.98 16.10
N ALA A 79 3.73 -1.68 15.18
CA ALA A 79 3.94 -2.41 13.94
C ALA A 79 5.42 -2.42 13.59
N SER A 80 5.74 -3.13 12.55
CA SER A 80 7.04 -3.07 11.88
C SER A 80 6.86 -2.54 10.45
N GLY A 81 7.95 -2.14 9.84
CA GLY A 81 7.98 -1.77 8.43
C GLY A 81 9.34 -2.05 7.84
N VAL A 82 9.42 -2.07 6.52
CA VAL A 82 10.66 -2.23 5.76
C VAL A 82 10.94 -1.00 4.92
N VAL A 83 12.21 -0.63 4.82
CA VAL A 83 12.68 0.47 3.97
C VAL A 83 12.67 0.01 2.52
N LEU A 84 11.83 0.60 1.67
CA LEU A 84 11.76 0.29 0.24
C LEU A 84 12.81 1.03 -0.59
N GLY A 85 13.16 2.25 -0.20
CA GLY A 85 14.06 3.08 -1.00
C GLY A 85 14.77 4.15 -0.20
N ALA A 86 15.91 4.60 -0.71
CA ALA A 86 16.73 5.65 -0.09
C ALA A 86 16.00 7.00 0.06
N ALA A 87 14.92 7.22 -0.69
CA ALA A 87 14.10 8.41 -0.60
C ALA A 87 13.14 8.42 0.62
N GLY A 88 13.14 7.39 1.47
CA GLY A 88 12.36 7.36 2.70
C GLY A 88 10.98 6.72 2.57
N TYR A 89 10.77 5.90 1.56
CA TYR A 89 9.54 5.10 1.44
C TYR A 89 9.66 3.83 2.26
N LEU A 90 8.60 3.53 3.01
CA LEU A 90 8.47 2.37 3.87
C LEU A 90 7.26 1.55 3.43
N LEU A 91 7.35 0.24 3.58
CA LEU A 91 6.23 -0.69 3.40
C LEU A 91 5.82 -1.25 4.75
N THR A 92 4.50 -1.37 4.97
CA THR A 92 3.89 -2.01 6.13
C THR A 92 2.51 -2.57 5.76
N ASN A 93 1.76 -3.10 6.72
CA ASN A 93 0.39 -3.58 6.49
C ASN A 93 -0.64 -2.44 6.56
N ALA A 94 -1.70 -2.56 5.75
CA ALA A 94 -2.81 -1.60 5.71
C ALA A 94 -3.64 -1.61 7.00
N HIS A 95 -3.86 -2.79 7.61
CA HIS A 95 -4.68 -2.93 8.82
C HIS A 95 -4.14 -2.11 10.00
N MET A 96 -2.84 -1.77 10.02
CA MET A 96 -2.24 -0.91 11.03
C MET A 96 -2.70 0.56 10.95
N LEU A 97 -3.27 0.97 9.81
CA LEU A 97 -3.72 2.34 9.55
C LEU A 97 -5.22 2.54 9.73
N ARG A 98 -5.99 1.48 9.98
CA ARG A 98 -7.48 1.50 9.99
C ARG A 98 -8.09 2.48 10.97
N HIS A 99 -7.40 2.71 12.07
CA HIS A 99 -7.92 3.58 13.12
C HIS A 99 -7.39 5.02 13.03
N GLY A 100 -6.69 5.36 11.94
CA GLY A 100 -6.09 6.67 11.74
C GLY A 100 -5.01 6.97 12.78
N GLY A 101 -4.65 8.24 12.88
CA GLY A 101 -3.68 8.74 13.85
C GLY A 101 -2.37 9.18 13.23
N SER A 102 -1.53 9.83 14.06
CA SER A 102 -0.17 10.20 13.69
C SER A 102 0.77 9.03 13.89
N GLY A 103 1.64 8.79 12.91
CA GLY A 103 2.61 7.70 12.95
C GLY A 103 4.04 8.20 13.07
N LYS A 104 4.89 7.38 13.68
CA LYS A 104 6.33 7.54 13.70
C LYS A 104 7.03 6.25 13.36
N ALA A 105 8.18 6.36 12.70
CA ALA A 105 9.10 5.26 12.45
C ALA A 105 10.37 5.43 13.28
N GLY A 106 10.70 4.45 14.09
CA GLY A 106 11.91 4.36 14.90
C GLY A 106 12.92 3.41 14.27
N PHE A 107 14.19 3.80 14.24
CA PHE A 107 15.30 3.05 13.69
C PHE A 107 16.12 2.34 14.78
N SER A 108 16.95 1.38 14.38
CA SER A 108 17.81 0.61 15.29
C SER A 108 18.80 1.46 16.09
N ASP A 109 19.12 2.65 15.60
CA ASP A 109 20.00 3.63 16.28
C ASP A 109 19.28 4.58 17.26
N GLY A 110 17.96 4.40 17.41
CA GLY A 110 17.11 5.18 18.32
C GLY A 110 16.55 6.47 17.74
N ARG A 111 16.85 6.80 16.48
CA ARG A 111 16.23 7.97 15.80
C ARG A 111 14.80 7.66 15.41
N GLU A 112 13.91 8.66 15.53
CA GLU A 112 12.51 8.58 15.16
C GLU A 112 12.16 9.68 14.15
N TYR A 113 11.29 9.35 13.20
CA TYR A 113 10.79 10.28 12.18
C TYR A 113 9.28 10.15 12.07
N PRO A 114 8.54 11.27 11.94
CA PRO A 114 7.15 11.22 11.54
C PRO A 114 6.98 10.50 10.20
N VAL A 115 5.84 9.85 10.02
CA VAL A 115 5.48 9.25 8.74
C VAL A 115 4.13 9.76 8.26
N ARG A 116 4.01 9.93 6.95
CA ARG A 116 2.73 10.15 6.28
C ARG A 116 2.37 8.97 5.39
N VAL A 117 1.08 8.74 5.24
CA VAL A 117 0.55 7.72 4.35
C VAL A 117 0.68 8.18 2.90
N VAL A 118 1.20 7.33 2.03
CA VAL A 118 1.33 7.56 0.58
C VAL A 118 0.27 6.78 -0.18
N ALA A 119 0.14 5.50 0.11
CA ALA A 119 -0.82 4.62 -0.53
C ALA A 119 -1.28 3.53 0.43
N VAL A 120 -2.55 3.11 0.28
CA VAL A 120 -3.13 2.00 1.05
C VAL A 120 -3.90 1.11 0.09
N ASP A 121 -3.68 -0.19 0.18
CA ASP A 121 -4.45 -1.24 -0.47
C ASP A 121 -4.97 -2.16 0.63
N GLU A 122 -6.25 -2.00 0.97
CA GLU A 122 -6.87 -2.78 2.05
C GLU A 122 -7.08 -4.25 1.64
N SER A 123 -7.31 -4.49 0.35
CA SER A 123 -7.58 -5.84 -0.16
C SER A 123 -6.35 -6.74 -0.11
N ARG A 124 -5.16 -6.17 -0.32
CA ARG A 124 -3.87 -6.87 -0.23
C ARG A 124 -3.17 -6.70 1.11
N ASP A 125 -3.77 -5.94 2.03
CA ASP A 125 -3.21 -5.58 3.35
C ASP A 125 -1.83 -4.89 3.24
N LEU A 126 -1.69 -3.95 2.32
CA LEU A 126 -0.44 -3.23 2.05
C LEU A 126 -0.60 -1.72 2.25
N ALA A 127 0.41 -1.09 2.84
CA ALA A 127 0.49 0.36 2.94
C ALA A 127 1.91 0.85 2.67
N VAL A 128 2.01 1.93 1.89
CA VAL A 128 3.26 2.65 1.65
C VAL A 128 3.22 3.94 2.46
N LEU A 129 4.25 4.15 3.25
CA LEU A 129 4.46 5.35 4.05
C LEU A 129 5.66 6.12 3.53
N ARG A 130 5.75 7.40 3.86
CA ARG A 130 6.91 8.25 3.61
C ARG A 130 7.41 8.83 4.93
N LEU A 131 8.71 8.72 5.19
CA LEU A 131 9.36 9.45 6.27
C LEU A 131 9.32 10.95 6.01
N GLU A 132 9.02 11.72 7.03
CA GLU A 132 9.07 13.17 6.99
C GLU A 132 10.23 13.64 7.86
N PRO A 133 11.21 14.35 7.28
CA PRO A 133 12.26 14.96 8.09
C PRO A 133 11.67 16.06 8.97
N GLU A 134 12.22 16.26 10.16
CA GLU A 134 11.90 17.47 10.95
C GLU A 134 12.22 18.74 10.15
N ALA A 135 11.52 19.84 10.44
CA ALA A 135 11.62 21.08 9.69
C ALA A 135 13.09 21.52 9.51
N GLY A 136 13.55 21.54 8.26
CA GLY A 136 14.92 21.88 7.87
C GLY A 136 15.96 20.77 8.04
N GLY A 137 15.54 19.56 8.43
CA GLY A 137 16.40 18.38 8.54
C GLY A 137 16.48 17.57 7.25
N ALA A 138 17.45 16.65 7.19
CA ALA A 138 17.56 15.64 6.14
C ALA A 138 17.19 14.27 6.69
N LEU A 139 16.71 13.39 5.81
CA LEU A 139 16.53 11.98 6.16
C LEU A 139 17.90 11.35 6.45
N PRO A 140 17.95 10.32 7.33
CA PRO A 140 19.16 9.56 7.57
C PRO A 140 19.59 8.82 6.31
N ARG A 141 20.82 8.33 6.29
CA ARG A 141 21.19 7.32 5.29
C ARG A 141 20.34 6.08 5.53
N LEU A 142 19.48 5.78 4.57
CA LEU A 142 18.59 4.63 4.61
C LEU A 142 19.23 3.46 3.87
N VAL A 143 18.96 2.26 4.34
CA VAL A 143 19.38 1.00 3.72
C VAL A 143 18.12 0.30 3.20
N PRO A 144 17.83 0.34 1.88
CA PRO A 144 16.69 -0.38 1.34
C PRO A 144 16.82 -1.88 1.56
N ILE A 145 15.68 -2.54 1.81
CA ILE A 145 15.64 -4.00 1.90
C ILE A 145 15.86 -4.62 0.51
N GLN A 146 16.64 -5.66 0.43
CA GLN A 146 16.82 -6.40 -0.81
C GLN A 146 15.63 -7.34 -1.03
N LEU A 147 15.04 -7.29 -2.22
CA LEU A 147 13.92 -8.14 -2.59
C LEU A 147 14.43 -9.47 -3.16
N GLY A 148 14.08 -10.59 -2.54
CA GLY A 148 14.24 -11.94 -3.05
C GLY A 148 13.08 -12.35 -3.97
N HIS A 149 12.83 -13.64 -4.12
CA HIS A 149 11.70 -14.21 -4.85
C HIS A 149 10.88 -15.13 -3.95
N SER A 150 9.57 -15.20 -4.18
CA SER A 150 8.69 -16.11 -3.44
C SER A 150 8.23 -17.31 -4.28
N ARG A 151 8.42 -17.25 -5.60
CA ARG A 151 8.02 -18.32 -6.54
C ARG A 151 8.89 -19.58 -6.50
N ASP A 152 10.10 -19.49 -5.95
CA ASP A 152 11.07 -20.57 -5.84
C ASP A 152 11.27 -21.10 -4.41
N LEU A 153 10.45 -20.59 -3.47
CA LEU A 153 10.48 -21.03 -2.08
C LEU A 153 10.15 -22.51 -1.93
N VAL A 154 10.82 -23.17 -1.02
CA VAL A 154 10.63 -24.59 -0.72
C VAL A 154 10.16 -24.78 0.71
N VAL A 155 9.14 -25.63 0.92
CA VAL A 155 8.69 -26.02 2.27
C VAL A 155 9.84 -26.69 3.00
N GLY A 156 10.14 -26.20 4.22
CA GLY A 156 11.33 -26.61 5.01
C GLY A 156 12.52 -25.66 4.87
N GLU A 157 12.48 -24.69 3.95
CA GLU A 157 13.52 -23.65 3.81
C GLU A 157 13.59 -22.78 5.08
N GLN A 158 14.80 -22.47 5.52
CA GLN A 158 15.01 -21.63 6.69
C GLN A 158 14.71 -20.16 6.39
N VAL A 159 13.96 -19.52 7.28
CA VAL A 159 13.62 -18.10 7.21
C VAL A 159 13.84 -17.40 8.53
N VAL A 160 14.08 -16.10 8.44
CA VAL A 160 14.31 -15.21 9.57
C VAL A 160 13.30 -14.07 9.51
N THR A 161 12.66 -13.77 10.62
CA THR A 161 11.81 -12.60 10.74
C THR A 161 12.44 -11.56 11.66
N LEU A 162 12.33 -10.29 11.27
CA LEU A 162 12.70 -9.14 12.09
C LEU A 162 11.42 -8.32 12.36
N GLY A 163 11.27 -7.83 13.58
CA GLY A 163 10.11 -7.03 13.95
C GLY A 163 10.27 -6.38 15.32
N ASN A 164 9.25 -5.61 15.72
CA ASN A 164 9.21 -4.93 17.00
C ASN A 164 8.04 -5.45 17.87
N PRO A 165 8.12 -6.71 18.34
CA PRO A 165 7.05 -7.27 19.15
C PRO A 165 6.85 -6.42 20.41
N PHE A 166 5.59 -6.06 20.68
CA PHE A 166 5.19 -5.29 21.86
C PHE A 166 5.91 -3.94 22.06
N GLY A 167 6.59 -3.42 21.04
CA GLY A 167 7.30 -2.15 21.13
C GLY A 167 8.59 -2.19 21.99
N ILE A 168 9.13 -3.39 22.27
CA ILE A 168 10.33 -3.54 23.11
C ILE A 168 11.66 -3.43 22.35
N GLY A 169 11.60 -3.15 21.07
CA GLY A 169 12.76 -3.02 20.18
C GLY A 169 12.85 -4.12 19.13
N LEU A 170 13.79 -3.94 18.20
CA LEU A 170 13.97 -4.88 17.09
C LEU A 170 14.39 -6.26 17.60
N THR A 171 13.61 -7.26 17.25
CA THR A 171 13.76 -8.65 17.67
C THR A 171 13.94 -9.53 16.43
N VAL A 172 14.78 -10.57 16.55
CA VAL A 172 14.98 -11.57 15.52
C VAL A 172 14.36 -12.89 15.95
N SER A 173 13.68 -13.58 15.04
CA SER A 173 13.24 -14.96 15.19
C SER A 173 13.57 -15.76 13.94
N MET A 174 13.81 -17.06 14.09
CA MET A 174 14.13 -17.96 12.99
C MET A 174 13.17 -19.14 13.01
N GLY A 175 12.77 -19.58 11.84
CA GLY A 175 11.93 -20.74 11.61
C GLY A 175 12.12 -21.28 10.20
N ILE A 176 11.09 -21.94 9.67
CA ILE A 176 11.06 -22.50 8.31
C ILE A 176 9.81 -22.06 7.57
N ILE A 177 9.80 -22.19 6.27
CA ILE A 177 8.58 -22.21 5.47
C ILE A 177 7.79 -23.48 5.82
N SER A 178 6.69 -23.32 6.54
CA SER A 178 5.83 -24.44 6.97
C SER A 178 4.80 -24.81 5.91
N GLY A 179 4.52 -23.92 4.97
CA GLY A 179 3.58 -24.16 3.87
C GLY A 179 3.51 -22.97 2.91
N LEU A 180 3.05 -23.25 1.71
CA LEU A 180 2.85 -22.28 0.64
C LEU A 180 1.39 -22.32 0.18
N HIS A 181 0.96 -21.28 -0.57
CA HIS A 181 -0.38 -21.19 -1.15
C HIS A 181 -1.49 -21.35 -0.10
N ARG A 182 -1.39 -20.59 1.02
CA ARG A 182 -2.39 -20.59 2.09
C ARG A 182 -3.37 -19.45 1.93
N ASP A 183 -4.66 -19.79 1.97
CA ASP A 183 -5.72 -18.81 2.00
C ASP A 183 -6.19 -18.56 3.44
N THR A 184 -6.48 -17.33 3.78
CA THR A 184 -6.99 -16.99 5.09
C THR A 184 -7.97 -15.82 5.02
N LYS A 185 -9.03 -15.91 5.83
CA LYS A 185 -9.92 -14.80 6.06
C LYS A 185 -9.51 -14.14 7.38
N THR A 186 -9.27 -12.86 7.32
CA THR A 186 -9.03 -12.00 8.50
C THR A 186 -10.27 -11.14 8.76
N ASP A 187 -10.25 -10.35 9.84
CA ASP A 187 -11.32 -9.37 10.12
C ASP A 187 -11.34 -8.19 9.13
N PHE A 188 -10.35 -8.12 8.24
CA PHE A 188 -10.16 -6.98 7.34
C PHE A 188 -10.07 -7.33 5.86
N ALA A 189 -9.64 -8.54 5.50
CA ALA A 189 -9.50 -8.95 4.11
C ALA A 189 -9.53 -10.47 3.97
N PHE A 190 -9.83 -10.96 2.77
CA PHE A 190 -9.51 -12.32 2.34
C PHE A 190 -8.12 -12.29 1.69
N LEU A 191 -7.15 -12.92 2.34
CA LEU A 191 -5.77 -13.00 1.85
C LEU A 191 -5.53 -14.38 1.29
N SER A 192 -5.23 -14.46 0.00
CA SER A 192 -4.94 -15.72 -0.69
C SER A 192 -3.45 -15.88 -0.94
N ASP A 193 -3.04 -17.11 -1.22
CA ASP A 193 -1.68 -17.46 -1.66
C ASP A 193 -0.57 -17.03 -0.69
N MET A 194 -0.81 -17.15 0.62
CA MET A 194 0.11 -16.71 1.66
C MET A 194 1.22 -17.72 1.94
N ILE A 195 2.37 -17.25 2.39
CA ILE A 195 3.44 -18.06 2.95
C ILE A 195 3.11 -18.33 4.42
N GLN A 196 3.16 -19.60 4.83
CA GLN A 196 3.07 -20.00 6.23
C GLN A 196 4.47 -20.28 6.79
N THR A 197 4.76 -19.76 7.99
CA THR A 197 6.01 -20.01 8.72
C THR A 197 5.75 -20.31 10.20
N ASP A 198 6.64 -21.03 10.83
CA ASP A 198 6.70 -21.26 12.28
C ASP A 198 7.63 -20.28 12.99
N ALA A 199 8.31 -19.40 12.25
CA ALA A 199 9.08 -18.31 12.84
C ALA A 199 8.18 -17.50 13.76
N SER A 200 8.62 -17.26 15.00
CA SER A 200 7.79 -16.60 16.01
C SER A 200 7.44 -15.18 15.61
N THR A 201 6.15 -14.89 15.54
CA THR A 201 5.61 -13.55 15.35
C THR A 201 4.68 -13.20 16.50
N SER A 202 4.61 -11.94 16.85
CA SER A 202 3.77 -11.41 17.95
C SER A 202 3.17 -10.07 17.53
N PRO A 203 2.14 -9.55 18.23
CA PRO A 203 1.65 -8.20 17.99
C PRO A 203 2.80 -7.19 17.92
N GLY A 204 2.86 -6.41 16.83
CA GLY A 204 3.98 -5.53 16.53
C GLY A 204 4.96 -6.07 15.47
N SER A 205 4.90 -7.37 15.11
CA SER A 205 5.69 -7.92 14.00
C SER A 205 5.04 -7.72 12.62
N SER A 206 3.74 -7.37 12.57
CA SER A 206 3.04 -7.08 11.31
C SER A 206 3.73 -5.96 10.56
N GLY A 207 3.91 -6.12 9.23
CA GLY A 207 4.67 -5.22 8.36
C GLY A 207 6.19 -5.42 8.41
N GLY A 208 6.69 -6.29 9.28
CA GLY A 208 8.10 -6.70 9.29
C GLY A 208 8.42 -7.72 8.21
N PRO A 209 9.71 -7.85 7.85
CA PRO A 209 10.13 -8.77 6.80
C PRO A 209 10.14 -10.23 7.25
N LEU A 210 9.79 -11.12 6.33
CA LEU A 210 10.21 -12.52 6.31
C LEU A 210 11.36 -12.62 5.32
N LEU A 211 12.53 -13.02 5.78
CA LEU A 211 13.79 -13.02 5.03
C LEU A 211 14.28 -14.46 4.83
N ASN A 212 14.90 -14.73 3.69
CA ASN A 212 15.68 -15.94 3.52
C ASN A 212 17.04 -15.81 4.25
N VAL A 213 17.84 -16.87 4.24
CA VAL A 213 19.16 -16.89 4.90
C VAL A 213 20.21 -16.00 4.24
N LEU A 214 19.93 -15.45 3.05
CA LEU A 214 20.76 -14.48 2.35
C LEU A 214 20.43 -13.03 2.75
N GLY A 215 19.36 -12.83 3.56
CA GLY A 215 18.87 -11.51 3.97
C GLY A 215 17.95 -10.84 2.95
N GLU A 216 17.43 -11.60 1.99
CA GLU A 216 16.50 -11.10 1.00
C GLU A 216 15.05 -11.24 1.48
N LEU A 217 14.22 -10.23 1.22
CA LEU A 217 12.79 -10.24 1.53
C LEU A 217 12.09 -11.27 0.66
N VAL A 218 11.49 -12.29 1.27
CA VAL A 218 10.66 -13.30 0.60
C VAL A 218 9.18 -13.13 0.92
N GLY A 219 8.85 -12.42 1.98
CA GLY A 219 7.48 -12.06 2.34
C GLY A 219 7.38 -10.94 3.37
N LEU A 220 6.19 -10.36 3.51
CA LEU A 220 5.85 -9.35 4.52
C LEU A 220 4.94 -10.00 5.56
N ASN A 221 5.39 -10.08 6.81
CA ASN A 221 4.57 -10.63 7.89
C ASN A 221 3.29 -9.82 8.05
N THR A 222 2.13 -10.49 8.17
CA THR A 222 0.85 -9.81 8.32
C THR A 222 0.08 -10.32 9.54
N THR A 223 -0.49 -11.49 9.49
CA THR A 223 -1.38 -11.99 10.52
C THR A 223 -0.86 -13.27 11.16
N LYS A 224 -1.30 -13.48 12.38
CA LYS A 224 -1.14 -14.75 13.09
C LYS A 224 -2.52 -15.35 13.32
N LYS A 225 -2.67 -16.64 13.11
CA LYS A 225 -3.88 -17.33 13.54
C LYS A 225 -3.89 -17.41 15.07
N ILE A 226 -4.72 -16.59 15.70
CA ILE A 226 -4.73 -16.38 17.17
C ILE A 226 -4.92 -17.69 17.93
N GLU A 227 -5.64 -18.64 17.36
CA GLU A 227 -5.97 -19.92 17.98
C GLU A 227 -4.90 -21.02 17.75
N ALA A 228 -3.82 -20.73 17.01
CA ALA A 228 -2.78 -21.70 16.72
C ALA A 228 -1.41 -21.16 17.11
N GLU A 229 -0.65 -21.93 17.86
CA GLU A 229 0.76 -21.67 18.12
C GLU A 229 1.58 -22.00 16.86
N ASN A 230 2.63 -21.21 16.60
CA ASN A 230 3.58 -21.42 15.50
C ASN A 230 2.95 -21.45 14.08
N VAL A 231 1.88 -20.67 13.87
CA VAL A 231 1.28 -20.44 12.56
C VAL A 231 1.23 -18.95 12.30
N ALA A 232 2.23 -18.45 11.60
CA ALA A 232 2.30 -17.08 11.10
C ALA A 232 2.15 -17.08 9.57
N LEU A 233 1.60 -15.99 9.03
CA LEU A 233 1.39 -15.83 7.60
C LEU A 233 2.11 -14.56 7.12
N ALA A 234 2.66 -14.65 5.91
CA ALA A 234 3.32 -13.53 5.25
C ALA A 234 2.82 -13.39 3.80
N ILE A 235 2.68 -12.15 3.36
CA ILE A 235 2.36 -11.80 1.97
C ILE A 235 3.60 -12.06 1.12
N PRO A 236 3.54 -12.89 0.07
CA PRO A 236 4.70 -13.20 -0.77
C PRO A 236 5.29 -11.96 -1.44
N VAL A 237 6.62 -11.89 -1.56
CA VAL A 237 7.32 -10.73 -2.16
C VAL A 237 6.95 -10.51 -3.63
N ASP A 238 6.66 -11.56 -4.40
CA ASP A 238 6.27 -11.40 -5.80
C ASP A 238 4.91 -10.69 -5.92
N ARG A 239 3.98 -10.88 -4.95
CA ARG A 239 2.75 -10.08 -4.86
C ARG A 239 3.01 -8.61 -4.51
N LEU A 240 4.07 -8.34 -3.72
CA LEU A 240 4.48 -6.96 -3.47
C LEU A 240 4.98 -6.28 -4.75
N ARG A 241 5.72 -7.03 -5.60
CA ARG A 241 6.18 -6.52 -6.90
C ARG A 241 5.05 -6.17 -7.86
N GLU A 242 3.97 -6.94 -7.82
CA GLU A 242 2.77 -6.67 -8.62
C GLU A 242 2.00 -5.45 -8.07
N ALA A 243 1.82 -5.37 -6.75
CA ALA A 243 0.98 -4.36 -6.12
C ALA A 243 1.65 -2.98 -6.05
N LEU A 244 2.94 -2.90 -5.73
CA LEU A 244 3.60 -1.62 -5.45
C LEU A 244 3.63 -0.64 -6.62
N PRO A 245 3.88 -1.04 -7.89
CA PRO A 245 3.78 -0.11 -9.01
C PRO A 245 2.38 0.50 -9.18
N GLU A 246 1.32 -0.29 -9.00
CA GLU A 246 -0.07 0.17 -9.04
C GLU A 246 -0.36 1.13 -7.87
N MET A 247 0.10 0.80 -6.67
CA MET A 247 -0.11 1.63 -5.47
C MET A 247 0.63 2.95 -5.56
N LEU A 248 1.84 2.97 -6.06
CA LEU A 248 2.66 4.16 -6.21
C LEU A 248 2.16 5.04 -7.35
N ALA A 249 1.91 4.49 -8.54
CA ALA A 249 1.37 5.14 -9.74
C ALA A 249 1.89 6.59 -9.93
N PRO A 250 3.21 6.82 -10.05
CA PRO A 250 3.81 8.15 -9.98
C PRO A 250 3.32 9.10 -11.09
N GLU A 251 3.11 8.61 -12.32
CA GLU A 251 2.62 9.41 -13.45
C GLU A 251 1.22 9.96 -13.16
N GLY A 252 0.30 9.08 -12.77
CA GLY A 252 -1.07 9.46 -12.46
C GLY A 252 -1.15 10.38 -11.24
N ARG A 253 -0.45 10.02 -10.17
CA ARG A 253 -0.42 10.76 -8.89
C ARG A 253 0.13 12.18 -9.02
N ASN A 254 1.08 12.38 -9.91
CA ASN A 254 1.76 13.66 -10.09
C ASN A 254 1.34 14.39 -11.39
N GLY A 255 0.47 13.80 -12.21
CA GLY A 255 -0.09 14.42 -13.42
C GLY A 255 0.92 14.66 -14.54
N PHE A 256 1.90 13.77 -14.68
CA PHE A 256 2.82 13.79 -15.79
C PHE A 256 2.72 12.52 -16.63
N VAL A 257 3.32 12.55 -17.80
CA VAL A 257 3.51 11.41 -18.69
C VAL A 257 5.00 11.27 -18.97
N LEU A 258 5.54 10.09 -18.72
CA LEU A 258 6.81 9.60 -19.23
C LEU A 258 6.55 8.65 -20.40
N GLY A 259 5.61 7.72 -20.23
CA GLY A 259 5.15 6.80 -21.26
C GLY A 259 6.09 5.62 -21.50
N ALA A 260 6.73 5.11 -20.45
CA ALA A 260 7.53 3.89 -20.47
C ALA A 260 7.09 2.94 -19.36
N ALA A 261 6.75 1.71 -19.70
CA ALA A 261 6.51 0.63 -18.77
C ALA A 261 7.79 -0.20 -18.58
N VAL A 262 8.02 -0.68 -17.35
CA VAL A 262 9.21 -1.50 -17.02
C VAL A 262 8.78 -2.76 -16.27
N THR A 263 9.62 -3.81 -16.34
CA THR A 263 9.42 -5.02 -15.52
C THR A 263 9.47 -4.69 -14.04
N SER A 264 8.66 -5.36 -13.23
CA SER A 264 8.74 -5.26 -11.76
C SER A 264 9.98 -5.95 -11.19
N ASP A 265 10.45 -7.02 -11.85
CA ASP A 265 11.64 -7.78 -11.48
C ASP A 265 12.95 -7.08 -11.88
N ALA A 266 14.04 -7.53 -11.30
CA ALA A 266 15.39 -7.16 -11.72
C ALA A 266 15.86 -8.03 -12.91
N PRO A 267 16.56 -7.41 -13.89
CA PRO A 267 16.80 -5.97 -14.04
C PRO A 267 15.56 -5.23 -14.54
N ALA A 268 15.40 -3.96 -14.15
CA ALA A 268 14.32 -3.09 -14.64
C ALA A 268 14.42 -2.90 -16.16
N THR A 269 13.69 -3.70 -16.91
CA THR A 269 13.71 -3.70 -18.38
C THR A 269 12.48 -2.99 -18.91
N VAL A 270 12.67 -2.06 -19.86
CA VAL A 270 11.57 -1.39 -20.55
C VAL A 270 10.79 -2.42 -21.38
N THR A 271 9.53 -2.63 -21.04
CA THR A 271 8.64 -3.57 -21.74
C THR A 271 7.86 -2.91 -22.87
N GLU A 272 7.47 -1.65 -22.65
CA GLU A 272 6.68 -0.89 -23.60
C GLU A 272 7.05 0.58 -23.57
N VAL A 273 6.98 1.25 -24.71
CA VAL A 273 7.08 2.71 -24.86
C VAL A 273 5.85 3.17 -25.63
N ALA A 274 5.06 4.03 -25.02
CA ALA A 274 3.83 4.53 -25.61
C ALA A 274 4.13 5.46 -26.80
N THR A 275 3.45 5.25 -27.93
CA THR A 275 3.61 6.07 -29.12
C THR A 275 3.26 7.53 -28.85
N GLY A 276 4.09 8.46 -29.33
CA GLY A 276 3.94 9.90 -29.09
C GLY A 276 4.36 10.36 -27.70
N SER A 277 4.88 9.46 -26.85
CA SER A 277 5.29 9.78 -25.49
C SER A 277 6.62 10.51 -25.41
N PRO A 278 6.89 11.20 -24.28
CA PRO A 278 8.21 11.77 -24.01
C PRO A 278 9.35 10.75 -24.02
N ALA A 279 9.12 9.52 -23.55
CA ALA A 279 10.11 8.45 -23.60
C ALA A 279 10.46 8.04 -25.03
N GLU A 280 9.45 7.91 -25.93
CA GLU A 280 9.69 7.63 -27.34
C GLU A 280 10.48 8.77 -28.01
N ALA A 281 10.08 10.02 -27.78
CA ALA A 281 10.75 11.20 -28.32
C ALA A 281 12.22 11.31 -27.87
N ALA A 282 12.54 10.82 -26.65
CA ALA A 282 13.90 10.76 -26.13
C ALA A 282 14.68 9.53 -26.60
N GLY A 283 14.09 8.66 -27.44
CA GLY A 283 14.73 7.49 -28.02
C GLY A 283 14.84 6.27 -27.07
N VAL A 284 14.06 6.22 -25.98
CA VAL A 284 13.88 5.02 -25.15
C VAL A 284 13.17 3.95 -25.96
N ARG A 285 13.54 2.68 -25.79
CA ARG A 285 12.98 1.55 -26.55
C ARG A 285 12.67 0.37 -25.63
N ALA A 286 11.71 -0.44 -26.04
CA ALA A 286 11.51 -1.75 -25.42
C ALA A 286 12.80 -2.58 -25.50
N GLY A 287 13.14 -3.29 -24.43
CA GLY A 287 14.38 -4.04 -24.26
C GLY A 287 15.54 -3.23 -23.65
N ASP A 288 15.42 -1.90 -23.49
CA ASP A 288 16.39 -1.13 -22.72
C ASP A 288 16.34 -1.54 -21.24
N VAL A 289 17.51 -1.68 -20.62
CA VAL A 289 17.62 -1.91 -19.19
C VAL A 289 17.92 -0.58 -18.49
N LEU A 290 17.04 -0.15 -17.59
CA LEU A 290 17.23 1.04 -16.78
C LEU A 290 18.33 0.78 -15.72
N ALA A 291 19.32 1.65 -15.68
CA ALA A 291 20.38 1.63 -14.67
C ALA A 291 20.24 2.79 -13.66
N ALA A 292 19.71 3.96 -14.11
CA ALA A 292 19.44 5.06 -13.20
C ALA A 292 18.42 6.05 -13.76
N VAL A 293 17.73 6.76 -12.85
CA VAL A 293 16.89 7.93 -13.12
C VAL A 293 17.44 9.09 -12.28
N GLY A 294 18.01 10.11 -12.94
CA GLY A 294 18.77 11.15 -12.25
C GLY A 294 19.92 10.56 -11.44
N SER A 295 19.94 10.80 -10.14
CA SER A 295 20.92 10.24 -9.21
C SER A 295 20.48 8.89 -8.58
N ALA A 296 19.24 8.45 -8.80
CA ALA A 296 18.73 7.21 -8.23
C ALA A 296 19.16 6.01 -9.09
N GLU A 297 19.87 5.07 -8.48
CA GLU A 297 20.17 3.76 -9.10
C GLU A 297 18.88 2.92 -9.16
N ILE A 298 18.68 2.22 -10.27
CA ILE A 298 17.48 1.43 -10.53
C ILE A 298 17.88 -0.04 -10.69
N GLY A 299 17.46 -0.87 -9.77
CA GLY A 299 17.64 -2.32 -9.81
C GLY A 299 16.41 -3.06 -10.33
N ASN A 300 15.20 -2.55 -10.05
CA ASN A 300 13.92 -3.18 -10.36
C ASN A 300 12.84 -2.12 -10.64
N GLY A 301 11.63 -2.54 -11.00
CA GLY A 301 10.53 -1.62 -11.30
C GLY A 301 10.00 -0.83 -10.11
N ILE A 302 10.16 -1.32 -8.89
CA ILE A 302 9.78 -0.56 -7.70
C ILE A 302 10.72 0.63 -7.51
N ASP A 303 12.04 0.43 -7.67
CA ASP A 303 13.03 1.53 -7.62
C ASP A 303 12.70 2.60 -8.67
N PHE A 304 12.29 2.17 -9.88
CA PHE A 304 11.86 3.07 -10.93
C PHE A 304 10.65 3.90 -10.51
N CYS A 305 9.59 3.27 -9.98
CA CYS A 305 8.43 4.00 -9.48
C CYS A 305 8.81 4.97 -8.36
N LEU A 306 9.63 4.52 -7.40
CA LEU A 306 10.09 5.36 -6.30
C LEU A 306 10.90 6.58 -6.74
N ALA A 307 11.75 6.41 -7.76
CA ALA A 307 12.53 7.51 -8.34
C ALA A 307 11.64 8.58 -9.01
N LEU A 308 10.47 8.18 -9.49
CA LEU A 308 9.51 9.08 -10.14
C LEU A 308 8.51 9.74 -9.17
N MET A 309 8.45 9.33 -7.90
CA MET A 309 7.44 9.82 -6.95
C MET A 309 7.49 11.33 -6.69
N GLU A 310 8.65 11.95 -6.87
CA GLU A 310 8.81 13.40 -6.70
C GLU A 310 8.89 14.15 -8.05
N ALA A 311 8.76 13.43 -9.17
CA ALA A 311 8.79 14.02 -10.50
C ALA A 311 7.56 14.89 -10.76
N ARG A 312 7.72 15.92 -11.62
CA ARG A 312 6.67 16.90 -11.92
C ARG A 312 6.57 17.13 -13.44
N PRO A 313 5.40 17.54 -13.92
CA PRO A 313 5.25 17.97 -15.33
C PRO A 313 6.29 19.06 -15.68
N GLY A 314 6.83 18.97 -16.90
CA GLY A 314 7.87 19.88 -17.41
C GLY A 314 9.28 19.63 -16.87
N GLN A 315 9.45 18.75 -15.89
CA GLN A 315 10.78 18.37 -15.41
C GLN A 315 11.53 17.55 -16.45
N MET A 316 12.81 17.88 -16.62
CA MET A 316 13.74 17.09 -17.41
C MET A 316 14.38 16.02 -16.51
N LEU A 317 14.28 14.76 -16.92
CA LEU A 317 14.92 13.61 -16.27
C LEU A 317 16.05 13.07 -17.14
N SER A 318 17.18 12.79 -16.53
CA SER A 318 18.27 12.04 -17.14
C SER A 318 18.07 10.55 -16.85
N LEU A 319 18.04 9.73 -17.90
CA LEU A 319 17.96 8.28 -17.82
C LEU A 319 19.28 7.67 -18.27
N ARG A 320 19.86 6.81 -17.46
CA ARG A 320 20.95 5.93 -17.83
C ARG A 320 20.40 4.55 -18.16
N LEU A 321 20.62 4.09 -19.37
CA LEU A 321 20.09 2.86 -19.91
C LEU A 321 21.24 1.96 -20.38
N ARG A 322 20.95 0.68 -20.57
CA ARG A 322 21.80 -0.24 -21.32
C ARG A 322 20.98 -0.86 -22.45
N ARG A 323 21.48 -0.70 -23.68
CA ARG A 323 20.91 -1.29 -24.89
C ARG A 323 21.91 -2.23 -25.50
N ASP A 324 21.58 -3.50 -25.67
CA ASP A 324 22.50 -4.53 -26.18
C ASP A 324 23.85 -4.54 -25.41
N GLY A 325 23.78 -4.36 -24.09
CA GLY A 325 24.94 -4.31 -23.17
C GLY A 325 25.72 -2.99 -23.22
N ARG A 326 25.40 -2.04 -24.10
CA ARG A 326 26.08 -0.74 -24.22
C ARG A 326 25.37 0.35 -23.44
N PRO A 327 26.10 1.27 -22.81
CA PRO A 327 25.48 2.40 -22.12
C PRO A 327 24.81 3.36 -23.13
N VAL A 328 23.62 3.83 -22.77
CA VAL A 328 22.85 4.84 -23.51
C VAL A 328 22.34 5.86 -22.49
N GLU A 329 22.47 7.13 -22.83
CA GLU A 329 21.88 8.21 -22.04
C GLU A 329 20.70 8.83 -22.81
N ALA A 330 19.61 9.09 -22.10
CA ALA A 330 18.45 9.78 -22.65
C ALA A 330 18.03 10.90 -21.70
N SER A 331 17.63 12.03 -22.27
CA SER A 331 17.04 13.13 -21.51
C SER A 331 15.57 13.25 -21.90
N VAL A 332 14.68 13.09 -20.94
CA VAL A 332 13.23 13.07 -21.12
C VAL A 332 12.63 14.26 -20.41
N THR A 333 11.87 15.10 -21.12
CA THR A 333 11.05 16.14 -20.50
C THR A 333 9.64 15.60 -20.30
N LEU A 334 9.20 15.50 -19.04
CA LEU A 334 7.90 14.96 -18.68
C LEU A 334 6.77 15.85 -19.19
N ALA A 335 5.80 15.27 -19.92
CA ALA A 335 4.63 16.01 -20.39
C ALA A 335 3.61 16.20 -19.25
N ALA A 336 2.85 17.30 -19.26
CA ALA A 336 1.72 17.48 -18.36
C ALA A 336 0.50 16.71 -18.88
N VAL A 337 -0.31 16.16 -17.96
CA VAL A 337 -1.67 15.71 -18.28
C VAL A 337 -2.62 16.89 -18.13
N GLU A 338 -3.33 17.25 -19.18
CA GLU A 338 -4.29 18.35 -19.15
C GLU A 338 -5.48 18.02 -18.23
N PRO A 339 -5.84 18.93 -17.30
CA PRO A 339 -7.01 18.74 -16.44
C PRO A 339 -8.31 18.73 -17.23
N ARG A 340 -9.17 17.75 -16.95
CA ARG A 340 -10.52 17.74 -17.52
C ARG A 340 -11.34 18.92 -16.99
N ALA A 341 -11.99 19.67 -17.89
CA ALA A 341 -12.91 20.75 -17.53
C ALA A 341 -14.16 20.18 -16.81
N ALA A 342 -14.74 20.95 -15.92
CA ALA A 342 -16.00 20.62 -15.27
C ALA A 342 -17.17 20.63 -16.30
N ASP A 343 -18.16 19.78 -16.04
CA ASP A 343 -19.38 19.72 -16.83
C ASP A 343 -20.38 20.79 -16.38
N THR A 344 -21.14 21.35 -17.32
CA THR A 344 -22.30 22.16 -17.00
C THR A 344 -23.49 21.24 -16.72
N VAL A 345 -24.11 21.36 -15.54
CA VAL A 345 -25.21 20.51 -15.10
C VAL A 345 -26.45 21.38 -14.87
N GLU A 346 -27.51 21.14 -15.60
CA GLU A 346 -28.78 21.80 -15.40
C GLU A 346 -29.63 21.05 -14.39
N GLY A 347 -30.29 21.77 -13.46
CA GLY A 347 -31.17 21.21 -12.43
C GLY A 347 -30.55 20.12 -11.57
N PRO A 348 -29.34 20.34 -10.94
CA PRO A 348 -28.68 19.29 -10.19
C PRO A 348 -29.53 18.89 -8.96
N ALA A 349 -29.77 17.59 -8.81
CA ALA A 349 -30.39 16.99 -7.63
C ALA A 349 -29.39 16.08 -6.91
N GLY A 350 -29.43 15.98 -5.58
CA GLY A 350 -28.51 15.13 -4.81
C GLY A 350 -28.66 13.64 -5.13
N GLY A 351 -27.56 12.90 -5.05
CA GLY A 351 -27.50 11.46 -5.28
C GLY A 351 -27.27 11.06 -6.73
N LEU A 352 -27.30 9.76 -6.96
CA LEU A 352 -26.98 9.10 -8.23
C LEU A 352 -28.21 8.36 -8.76
N TRP A 353 -28.27 8.12 -10.06
CA TRP A 353 -29.14 7.11 -10.64
C TRP A 353 -28.47 5.74 -10.50
N ARG A 354 -29.24 4.73 -10.04
CA ARG A 354 -28.80 3.35 -9.97
C ARG A 354 -29.71 2.50 -10.84
N GLU A 355 -29.11 1.76 -11.76
CA GLU A 355 -29.77 0.83 -12.67
C GLU A 355 -29.40 -0.60 -12.29
N PHE A 356 -30.39 -1.47 -12.22
CA PHE A 356 -30.23 -2.88 -11.91
C PHE A 356 -30.51 -3.74 -13.13
N TYR A 357 -29.61 -4.68 -13.38
CA TYR A 357 -29.67 -5.63 -14.48
C TYR A 357 -29.51 -7.05 -13.92
N PRO A 358 -30.55 -7.91 -13.98
CA PRO A 358 -30.44 -9.32 -13.61
C PRO A 358 -29.72 -10.09 -14.71
N GLY A 359 -28.77 -10.96 -14.36
CA GLY A 359 -28.00 -11.78 -15.29
C GLY A 359 -26.71 -12.28 -14.66
N ALA A 360 -26.08 -13.25 -15.28
CA ALA A 360 -24.79 -13.81 -14.85
C ALA A 360 -23.71 -13.42 -15.85
N TRP A 361 -22.64 -12.87 -15.35
CA TRP A 361 -21.49 -12.43 -16.15
C TRP A 361 -20.19 -12.82 -15.44
N ASP A 362 -19.11 -13.00 -16.23
CA ASP A 362 -17.74 -13.17 -15.76
C ASP A 362 -16.93 -11.84 -15.96
N TRP A 363 -17.53 -10.89 -16.68
CA TRP A 363 -17.02 -9.53 -16.97
C TRP A 363 -18.21 -8.58 -17.03
N LEU A 364 -17.96 -7.29 -16.83
CA LEU A 364 -19.01 -6.27 -16.95
C LEU A 364 -19.72 -6.37 -18.31
N PRO A 365 -21.07 -6.43 -18.33
CA PRO A 365 -21.80 -6.48 -19.57
C PRO A 365 -21.67 -5.17 -20.36
N ASP A 366 -21.85 -5.25 -21.69
CA ASP A 366 -22.20 -4.07 -22.46
C ASP A 366 -23.61 -3.62 -22.11
N PHE A 367 -23.73 -2.52 -21.40
CA PHE A 367 -25.02 -1.96 -20.96
C PHE A 367 -25.85 -1.34 -22.09
N GLY A 368 -25.22 -1.05 -23.27
CA GLY A 368 -25.90 -0.39 -24.38
C GLY A 368 -27.17 -1.11 -24.89
N PRO A 369 -27.13 -2.42 -25.18
CA PRO A 369 -28.28 -3.17 -25.63
C PRO A 369 -29.22 -3.61 -24.49
N LEU A 370 -28.79 -3.50 -23.21
CA LEU A 370 -29.53 -3.99 -22.06
C LEU A 370 -30.60 -2.97 -21.61
N LYS A 371 -31.72 -3.49 -21.10
CA LYS A 371 -32.71 -2.68 -20.42
C LYS A 371 -32.67 -2.96 -18.92
N PRO A 372 -32.53 -1.93 -18.07
CA PRO A 372 -32.56 -2.14 -16.63
C PRO A 372 -33.93 -2.66 -16.19
N ALA A 373 -33.93 -3.65 -15.30
CA ALA A 373 -35.16 -4.15 -14.68
C ALA A 373 -35.69 -3.14 -13.64
N THR A 374 -34.81 -2.36 -13.03
CA THR A 374 -35.20 -1.29 -12.09
C THR A 374 -34.23 -0.10 -12.26
N VAL A 375 -34.78 1.10 -12.11
CA VAL A 375 -34.06 2.36 -12.03
C VAL A 375 -34.52 3.07 -10.78
N ASP A 376 -33.61 3.40 -9.88
CA ASP A 376 -33.91 4.10 -8.64
C ASP A 376 -32.81 5.13 -8.29
N ARG A 377 -33.02 5.83 -7.17
CA ARG A 377 -32.04 6.80 -6.65
C ARG A 377 -31.23 6.18 -5.54
N ALA A 378 -29.93 6.41 -5.55
CA ALA A 378 -29.01 6.06 -4.49
C ALA A 378 -28.31 7.33 -3.98
N GLU A 379 -28.14 7.46 -2.69
CA GLU A 379 -27.41 8.58 -2.10
C GLU A 379 -25.90 8.47 -2.37
N THR A 380 -25.40 7.26 -2.40
CA THR A 380 -23.99 6.90 -2.64
C THR A 380 -23.89 5.64 -3.51
N PHE A 381 -22.69 5.13 -3.70
CA PHE A 381 -22.46 3.86 -4.39
C PHE A 381 -22.78 2.66 -3.47
N ASP A 382 -24.04 2.49 -3.11
CA ASP A 382 -24.52 1.43 -2.23
C ASP A 382 -25.30 0.38 -3.03
N LEU A 383 -25.05 -0.90 -2.73
CA LEU A 383 -25.79 -2.03 -3.30
C LEU A 383 -27.29 -1.97 -2.96
N GLY A 384 -27.67 -1.34 -1.86
CA GLY A 384 -29.04 -1.12 -1.44
C GLY A 384 -29.85 -2.41 -1.33
N PRO A 385 -31.02 -2.53 -2.02
CA PRO A 385 -31.88 -3.71 -1.94
C PRO A 385 -31.32 -4.94 -2.66
N TYR A 386 -30.17 -4.82 -3.31
CA TYR A 386 -29.52 -5.91 -4.06
C TYR A 386 -28.47 -6.63 -3.25
N ARG A 387 -28.17 -6.15 -2.02
CA ARG A 387 -27.28 -6.82 -1.07
C ARG A 387 -27.80 -8.23 -0.74
N GLY A 388 -26.90 -9.21 -0.76
CA GLY A 388 -27.24 -10.64 -0.54
C GLY A 388 -27.88 -11.32 -1.74
N LYS A 389 -27.78 -10.73 -2.94
CA LYS A 389 -28.22 -11.34 -4.20
C LYS A 389 -27.02 -11.73 -5.06
N ASP A 390 -27.18 -12.77 -5.82
CA ASP A 390 -26.22 -13.21 -6.83
C ASP A 390 -26.72 -12.86 -8.24
N LYS A 391 -25.81 -12.85 -9.20
CA LYS A 391 -26.07 -12.79 -10.64
C LYS A 391 -26.81 -11.54 -11.07
N PHE A 392 -26.17 -10.40 -10.83
CA PHE A 392 -26.68 -9.10 -11.27
C PHE A 392 -25.55 -8.14 -11.64
N ALA A 393 -25.90 -7.07 -12.33
CA ALA A 393 -25.04 -5.92 -12.51
C ALA A 393 -25.76 -4.62 -12.09
N LEU A 394 -24.99 -3.66 -11.64
CA LEU A 394 -25.44 -2.30 -11.32
C LEU A 394 -24.67 -1.30 -12.18
N ARG A 395 -25.35 -0.24 -12.59
CA ARG A 395 -24.72 0.94 -13.16
C ARG A 395 -25.18 2.17 -12.40
N PHE A 396 -24.22 2.86 -11.78
CA PHE A 396 -24.46 4.16 -11.15
C PHE A 396 -24.04 5.26 -12.10
N THR A 397 -24.88 6.28 -12.28
CA THR A 397 -24.57 7.44 -13.12
C THR A 397 -24.96 8.72 -12.41
N GLY A 398 -24.12 9.75 -12.58
CA GLY A 398 -24.34 11.07 -12.01
C GLY A 398 -23.13 11.95 -12.17
N TYR A 399 -22.90 12.80 -11.17
CA TYR A 399 -21.77 13.74 -11.15
C TYR A 399 -21.11 13.72 -9.78
N VAL A 400 -19.79 13.83 -9.76
CA VAL A 400 -18.98 14.10 -8.57
C VAL A 400 -18.54 15.57 -8.60
N ASP A 401 -18.74 16.29 -7.50
CA ASP A 401 -18.36 17.70 -7.35
C ASP A 401 -17.03 17.80 -6.64
N VAL A 402 -15.98 18.22 -7.36
CA VAL A 402 -14.63 18.37 -6.81
C VAL A 402 -14.39 19.81 -6.37
N PRO A 403 -13.89 20.04 -5.13
CA PRO A 403 -13.85 21.36 -4.53
C PRO A 403 -12.75 22.28 -5.07
N ALA A 404 -11.71 21.74 -5.70
CA ALA A 404 -10.54 22.48 -6.18
C ALA A 404 -9.92 21.87 -7.42
N ASP A 405 -9.19 22.67 -8.20
CA ASP A 405 -8.34 22.18 -9.27
C ASP A 405 -7.25 21.28 -8.71
N GLY A 406 -7.02 20.13 -9.36
CA GLY A 406 -5.93 19.25 -8.98
C GLY A 406 -6.08 17.81 -9.46
N ILE A 407 -5.20 16.96 -8.98
CA ILE A 407 -5.22 15.54 -9.29
C ILE A 407 -6.07 14.83 -8.24
N TYR A 408 -7.07 14.10 -8.72
CA TYR A 408 -7.93 13.26 -7.90
C TYR A 408 -7.62 11.80 -8.14
N GLY A 409 -7.45 11.05 -7.07
CA GLY A 409 -7.39 9.59 -7.08
C GLY A 409 -8.78 9.03 -6.79
N PHE A 410 -9.22 8.07 -7.58
CA PHE A 410 -10.42 7.29 -7.34
C PHE A 410 -10.02 5.84 -7.10
N SER A 411 -10.66 5.18 -6.15
CA SER A 411 -10.48 3.74 -5.94
C SER A 411 -11.82 3.03 -5.86
N VAL A 412 -11.86 1.82 -6.39
CA VAL A 412 -13.00 0.92 -6.26
C VAL A 412 -12.50 -0.38 -5.67
N LEU A 413 -13.08 -0.74 -4.52
CA LEU A 413 -12.97 -2.07 -3.92
C LEU A 413 -14.24 -2.80 -4.27
N SER A 414 -14.15 -3.94 -4.94
CA SER A 414 -15.32 -4.74 -5.33
C SER A 414 -15.04 -6.24 -5.27
N ASP A 415 -16.10 -6.98 -5.05
CA ASP A 415 -16.29 -8.42 -5.20
C ASP A 415 -17.65 -8.58 -5.90
N ASP A 416 -17.76 -8.95 -7.16
CA ASP A 416 -16.76 -9.18 -8.22
C ASP A 416 -16.28 -7.89 -8.91
N GLY A 417 -16.40 -7.86 -10.24
CA GLY A 417 -15.79 -6.86 -11.11
C GLY A 417 -16.48 -5.50 -11.14
N SER A 418 -15.67 -4.47 -11.36
CA SER A 418 -16.15 -3.09 -11.44
C SER A 418 -15.27 -2.20 -12.32
N ARG A 419 -15.86 -1.10 -12.83
CA ARG A 419 -15.14 -0.02 -13.52
C ARG A 419 -15.68 1.34 -13.10
N LEU A 420 -14.81 2.36 -13.09
CA LEU A 420 -15.17 3.75 -12.83
C LEU A 420 -14.67 4.65 -13.96
N TRP A 421 -15.57 5.47 -14.47
CA TRP A 421 -15.27 6.51 -15.47
C TRP A 421 -15.53 7.89 -14.90
N ILE A 422 -14.71 8.86 -15.32
CA ILE A 422 -14.97 10.30 -15.17
C ILE A 422 -15.11 10.90 -16.58
N GLY A 423 -16.32 11.35 -16.91
CA GLY A 423 -16.68 11.62 -18.28
C GLY A 423 -16.61 10.35 -19.13
N ASP A 424 -15.83 10.43 -20.21
CA ASP A 424 -15.52 9.32 -21.12
C ASP A 424 -14.25 8.55 -20.76
N ARG A 425 -13.49 9.03 -19.76
CA ARG A 425 -12.20 8.46 -19.40
C ARG A 425 -12.36 7.34 -18.35
N LEU A 426 -11.95 6.14 -18.69
CA LEU A 426 -11.81 5.04 -17.74
C LEU A 426 -10.68 5.38 -16.75
N VAL A 427 -11.04 5.51 -15.47
CA VAL A 427 -10.11 5.86 -14.40
C VAL A 427 -9.71 4.64 -13.57
N VAL A 428 -10.67 3.77 -13.27
CA VAL A 428 -10.41 2.51 -12.57
C VAL A 428 -10.95 1.36 -13.40
N ASP A 429 -10.10 0.37 -13.66
CA ASP A 429 -10.47 -0.91 -14.25
C ASP A 429 -10.20 -2.02 -13.25
N ASN A 430 -11.27 -2.54 -12.67
CA ASN A 430 -11.28 -3.67 -11.73
C ASN A 430 -12.27 -4.73 -12.23
N ASP A 431 -12.35 -4.92 -13.55
CA ASP A 431 -13.30 -5.84 -14.18
C ASP A 431 -12.81 -7.29 -14.13
N GLY A 432 -13.75 -8.22 -14.27
CA GLY A 432 -13.53 -9.66 -14.21
C GLY A 432 -14.06 -10.28 -12.92
N ALA A 433 -14.27 -11.59 -12.93
CA ALA A 433 -14.68 -12.32 -11.73
C ALA A 433 -13.47 -12.50 -10.78
N HIS A 434 -13.56 -11.96 -9.57
CA HIS A 434 -12.51 -12.04 -8.56
C HIS A 434 -13.07 -11.81 -7.16
N ALA A 435 -12.42 -12.37 -6.14
CA ALA A 435 -12.67 -12.01 -4.75
C ALA A 435 -12.38 -10.53 -4.51
N SER A 436 -12.80 -10.00 -3.35
CA SER A 436 -12.63 -8.58 -3.00
C SER A 436 -11.23 -8.04 -3.35
N ALA A 437 -11.17 -7.13 -4.30
CA ALA A 437 -9.95 -6.50 -4.80
C ALA A 437 -10.12 -4.99 -4.95
N GLU A 438 -9.08 -4.23 -4.65
CA GLU A 438 -9.07 -2.78 -4.81
C GLU A 438 -8.17 -2.38 -5.98
N LYS A 439 -8.72 -1.54 -6.88
CA LYS A 439 -7.95 -0.86 -7.92
C LYS A 439 -8.10 0.64 -7.78
N ARG A 440 -7.10 1.38 -8.28
CA ARG A 440 -7.03 2.83 -8.19
C ARG A 440 -6.58 3.44 -9.51
N GLY A 441 -7.09 4.64 -9.79
CA GLY A 441 -6.61 5.47 -10.89
C GLY A 441 -6.62 6.95 -10.52
N PHE A 442 -5.91 7.75 -11.30
CA PHE A 442 -5.77 9.19 -11.08
C PHE A 442 -6.18 9.97 -12.32
N ILE A 443 -6.77 11.14 -12.09
CA ILE A 443 -7.18 12.05 -13.14
C ILE A 443 -7.06 13.50 -12.67
N PRO A 444 -6.41 14.41 -13.43
CA PRO A 444 -6.45 15.83 -13.14
C PRO A 444 -7.80 16.41 -13.54
N LEU A 445 -8.41 17.16 -12.61
CA LEU A 445 -9.74 17.78 -12.75
C LEU A 445 -9.70 19.27 -12.41
N LYS A 446 -10.52 20.06 -13.08
CA LYS A 446 -10.88 21.41 -12.68
C LYS A 446 -11.94 21.35 -11.58
N ALA A 447 -12.01 22.36 -10.71
CA ALA A 447 -13.08 22.45 -9.71
C ALA A 447 -14.45 22.44 -10.38
N GLY A 448 -15.43 21.76 -9.76
CA GLY A 448 -16.80 21.66 -10.23
C GLY A 448 -17.26 20.23 -10.46
N LYS A 449 -18.40 20.07 -11.12
CA LYS A 449 -19.05 18.78 -11.32
C LYS A 449 -18.48 18.05 -12.52
N HIS A 450 -18.20 16.75 -12.35
CA HIS A 450 -17.72 15.86 -13.41
C HIS A 450 -18.64 14.65 -13.49
N ALA A 451 -19.06 14.29 -14.69
CA ALA A 451 -19.83 13.08 -14.91
C ALA A 451 -19.06 11.88 -14.35
N ILE A 452 -19.71 11.08 -13.52
CA ILE A 452 -19.17 9.86 -12.95
C ILE A 452 -20.07 8.68 -13.28
N THR A 453 -19.47 7.59 -13.74
CA THR A 453 -20.14 6.31 -13.95
C THR A 453 -19.37 5.24 -13.19
N VAL A 454 -20.10 4.44 -12.40
CA VAL A 454 -19.55 3.22 -11.78
C VAL A 454 -20.40 2.06 -12.23
N ALA A 455 -19.77 1.07 -12.83
CA ALA A 455 -20.39 -0.20 -13.17
C ALA A 455 -19.83 -1.30 -12.27
N TYR A 456 -20.68 -2.23 -11.90
CA TYR A 456 -20.39 -3.34 -11.01
C TYR A 456 -21.17 -4.56 -11.44
N PHE A 457 -20.59 -5.76 -11.30
CA PHE A 457 -21.36 -7.00 -11.39
C PHE A 457 -21.01 -7.93 -10.24
N GLU A 458 -21.98 -8.77 -9.90
CA GLU A 458 -21.91 -9.81 -8.89
C GLU A 458 -22.24 -11.16 -9.55
N GLY A 459 -21.33 -12.11 -9.43
CA GLY A 459 -21.54 -13.49 -9.88
C GLY A 459 -22.20 -14.33 -8.82
N VAL A 460 -21.41 -14.92 -7.95
CA VAL A 460 -21.85 -15.73 -6.80
C VAL A 460 -20.86 -15.58 -5.65
N GLY A 461 -21.33 -15.46 -4.43
CA GLY A 461 -20.47 -15.52 -3.24
C GLY A 461 -20.58 -14.34 -2.31
N GLY A 462 -19.50 -13.62 -2.16
CA GLY A 462 -19.46 -12.38 -1.37
C GLY A 462 -19.70 -11.18 -2.25
N GLU A 463 -20.52 -10.24 -1.83
CA GLU A 463 -20.72 -8.98 -2.55
C GLU A 463 -20.10 -7.80 -1.81
N GLU A 464 -19.29 -7.03 -2.51
CA GLU A 464 -18.70 -5.80 -1.98
C GLU A 464 -18.56 -4.73 -3.06
N LEU A 465 -18.96 -3.51 -2.73
CA LEU A 465 -18.68 -2.33 -3.54
C LEU A 465 -18.41 -1.13 -2.63
N ARG A 466 -17.19 -0.60 -2.70
CA ARG A 466 -16.80 0.66 -2.04
C ARG A 466 -16.09 1.56 -3.02
N VAL A 467 -16.57 2.79 -3.15
CA VAL A 467 -15.94 3.81 -4.00
C VAL A 467 -15.38 4.91 -3.11
N ALA A 468 -14.10 5.18 -3.26
CA ALA A 468 -13.41 6.20 -2.50
C ALA A 468 -12.66 7.16 -3.41
N TRP A 469 -12.34 8.33 -2.87
CA TRP A 469 -11.55 9.35 -3.53
C TRP A 469 -10.50 9.97 -2.63
N GLU A 470 -9.51 10.60 -3.22
CA GLU A 470 -8.52 11.48 -2.59
C GLU A 470 -8.21 12.65 -3.52
N GLY A 471 -7.69 13.76 -2.99
CA GLY A 471 -7.37 14.93 -3.83
C GLY A 471 -6.66 16.03 -3.04
N PRO A 472 -6.54 17.24 -3.59
CA PRO A 472 -5.90 18.36 -2.91
C PRO A 472 -6.52 18.63 -1.55
N GLY A 473 -5.75 18.44 -0.46
CA GLY A 473 -6.22 18.61 0.91
C GLY A 473 -7.23 17.56 1.39
N LEU A 474 -7.46 16.49 0.61
CA LEU A 474 -8.43 15.44 0.85
C LEU A 474 -7.71 14.09 0.97
N ALA A 475 -7.66 13.53 2.17
CA ALA A 475 -7.19 12.17 2.37
C ALA A 475 -8.18 11.15 1.78
N LYS A 476 -7.68 9.94 1.42
CA LYS A 476 -8.52 8.86 0.92
C LYS A 476 -9.70 8.61 1.86
N GLN A 477 -10.91 8.71 1.34
CA GLN A 477 -12.18 8.48 2.05
C GLN A 477 -13.29 8.09 1.07
N ALA A 478 -14.39 7.52 1.57
CA ALA A 478 -15.58 7.30 0.76
C ALA A 478 -16.08 8.65 0.18
N ILE A 479 -16.61 8.63 -1.04
CA ILE A 479 -17.21 9.82 -1.63
C ILE A 479 -18.49 10.13 -0.85
N PRO A 480 -18.59 11.30 -0.16
CA PRO A 480 -19.76 11.61 0.63
C PRO A 480 -20.97 11.93 -0.26
N ALA A 481 -22.19 11.67 0.22
CA ALA A 481 -23.42 11.96 -0.50
C ALA A 481 -23.53 13.45 -0.91
N SER A 482 -22.95 14.36 -0.11
CA SER A 482 -22.94 15.81 -0.41
C SER A 482 -22.11 16.18 -1.64
N ALA A 483 -21.20 15.30 -2.09
CA ALA A 483 -20.40 15.50 -3.30
C ALA A 483 -21.00 14.81 -4.53
N LEU A 484 -22.14 14.09 -4.38
CA LEU A 484 -22.75 13.31 -5.44
C LEU A 484 -24.05 13.95 -5.91
N TRP A 485 -24.20 14.09 -7.23
CA TRP A 485 -25.31 14.78 -7.88
C TRP A 485 -25.79 13.98 -9.10
N SER A 486 -27.01 14.24 -9.50
CA SER A 486 -27.59 13.78 -10.76
C SER A 486 -28.24 14.96 -11.50
N ALA A 487 -28.39 14.87 -12.81
CA ALA A 487 -29.20 15.81 -13.54
C ALA A 487 -30.68 15.49 -13.31
N ASP A 488 -31.55 16.52 -13.22
CA ASP A 488 -32.99 16.37 -13.29
C ASP A 488 -33.36 15.98 -14.73
N GLY A 489 -34.14 14.92 -14.86
CA GLY A 489 -34.75 14.51 -16.13
C GLY A 489 -33.87 13.50 -16.90
N ARG A 490 -34.18 12.24 -16.73
CA ARG A 490 -34.04 11.22 -17.78
C ARG A 490 -35.24 11.25 -18.69
#